data_6d665bba6f7dca2ae78eef2a04d116af
#
_entry.id   6d665bba6f7dca2ae78eef2a04d116af
#
_cell.length_a   1.000
_cell.length_b   1.000
_cell.length_c   1.000
_cell.angle_alpha   90.00
_cell.angle_beta   90.00
_cell.angle_gamma   90.00
#
_symmetry.space_group_name_H-M   'P 1'
#
loop_
_entity.id
_entity.type
_entity.pdbx_description
1 polymer ?
#
loop_
_entity_poly.entity_id
_entity_poly.type
_entity_poly.pdbx_seq_one_letter_code
_entity_poly.pdbx_strand_id
1 'polypeptide(L)'
;IELLTLVKRRRGPYYLAAGPAVQAGIPHPQNGAGNGPGKEEIPYRFVHYQQDGPIATVTLSRPELSNRVGLEMATELREVCQAVQADENIRLVILTGEGDQFSVGREVLPEDLSGSPASVSLDWLRSIQAASAIAAIQVPVIVAVNGDAMDHGLELAIAGDIRVASSGSKFGLTDLAAGAFPWDGGTQRLPRLVGPAWARDMILTSRIIDATEALAIGLVNRVVDSGRLIEETRTLAESILAGGAIAARYAKEAVSQGADLTLDQGLRLEADLNVL
;
A
#
# COMPACT_ATOMS: atom_id res chain seq x y z
N ILE A 1 -19.29 -4.58 -35.53
CA ILE A 1 -17.83 -4.39 -35.79
C ILE A 1 -17.36 -3.03 -35.24
N GLU A 2 -18.22 -2.00 -35.14
CA GLU A 2 -17.84 -0.68 -34.59
C GLU A 2 -17.78 -0.59 -33.06
N LEU A 3 -18.46 -1.46 -32.32
CA LEU A 3 -18.42 -1.46 -30.85
C LEU A 3 -17.09 -1.93 -30.25
N LEU A 4 -16.36 -2.79 -30.96
CA LEU A 4 -15.04 -3.28 -30.51
C LEU A 4 -13.92 -2.23 -30.65
N THR A 5 -14.10 -1.23 -31.48
CA THR A 5 -13.12 -0.15 -31.71
C THR A 5 -13.24 0.96 -30.65
N LEU A 6 -14.40 1.14 -30.04
CA LEU A 6 -14.64 2.15 -28.99
C LEU A 6 -14.08 1.74 -27.63
N VAL A 7 -14.04 0.43 -27.33
CA VAL A 7 -13.47 -0.08 -26.06
C VAL A 7 -11.95 0.07 -26.02
N LYS A 8 -11.27 0.03 -27.18
CA LYS A 8 -9.81 0.25 -27.25
C LYS A 8 -9.37 1.70 -27.06
N ARG A 9 -10.27 2.68 -27.16
CA ARG A 9 -9.92 4.12 -27.03
C ARG A 9 -10.11 4.72 -25.65
N ARG A 10 -10.64 3.97 -24.67
CA ARG A 10 -10.84 4.43 -23.27
C ARG A 10 -9.95 3.74 -22.24
N ARG A 11 -8.90 3.06 -22.66
CA ARG A 11 -7.82 2.74 -21.73
C ARG A 11 -6.99 4.01 -21.55
N GLY A 12 -7.29 4.76 -20.50
CA GLY A 12 -6.53 5.93 -20.10
C GLY A 12 -5.06 5.58 -19.87
N PRO A 13 -4.16 6.58 -19.86
CA PRO A 13 -2.70 6.40 -19.84
C PRO A 13 -2.11 5.90 -18.51
N TYR A 14 -2.89 5.29 -17.66
CA TYR A 14 -2.47 4.82 -16.33
C TYR A 14 -2.11 3.34 -16.24
N TYR A 15 -2.25 2.58 -17.33
CA TYR A 15 -1.58 1.29 -17.41
C TYR A 15 -0.15 1.54 -17.91
N LEU A 16 0.79 1.56 -16.99
CA LEU A 16 2.21 1.51 -17.28
C LEU A 16 2.45 0.26 -18.15
N ALA A 17 2.65 0.49 -19.46
CA ALA A 17 3.36 -0.48 -20.25
C ALA A 17 4.72 -0.68 -19.56
N ALA A 18 5.05 -1.91 -19.22
CA ALA A 18 6.37 -2.26 -18.74
C ALA A 18 7.39 -1.68 -19.74
N GLY A 19 8.14 -0.67 -19.30
CA GLY A 19 9.30 -0.19 -20.02
C GLY A 19 10.29 -1.35 -20.19
N PRO A 20 11.20 -1.29 -21.18
CA PRO A 20 12.16 -2.36 -21.42
C PRO A 20 12.92 -2.63 -20.11
N ALA A 21 12.88 -3.88 -19.67
CA ALA A 21 13.60 -4.35 -18.51
C ALA A 21 15.08 -4.00 -18.69
N VAL A 22 15.60 -3.15 -17.82
CA VAL A 22 17.04 -3.06 -17.59
C VAL A 22 17.43 -4.41 -17.02
N GLN A 23 18.04 -5.25 -17.85
CA GLN A 23 18.68 -6.49 -17.43
C GLN A 23 19.92 -6.14 -16.61
N ALA A 24 19.74 -5.77 -15.36
CA ALA A 24 20.75 -5.95 -14.33
C ALA A 24 20.51 -7.36 -13.79
N GLY A 25 21.47 -8.26 -14.04
CA GLY A 25 21.38 -9.66 -13.66
C GLY A 25 21.17 -9.79 -12.16
N ILE A 26 19.96 -10.17 -11.77
CA ILE A 26 19.64 -10.61 -10.42
C ILE A 26 20.30 -11.99 -10.28
N PRO A 27 21.20 -12.22 -9.31
CA PRO A 27 21.70 -13.56 -9.06
C PRO A 27 20.53 -14.40 -8.54
N HIS A 28 20.09 -15.39 -9.33
CA HIS A 28 19.24 -16.46 -8.83
C HIS A 28 19.99 -17.17 -7.70
N PRO A 29 19.41 -17.35 -6.51
CA PRO A 29 20.01 -18.16 -5.49
C PRO A 29 20.14 -19.60 -6.00
N GLN A 30 21.39 -20.10 -6.08
CA GLN A 30 21.64 -21.50 -6.38
C GLN A 30 21.15 -22.34 -5.20
N ASN A 31 20.35 -23.35 -5.50
CA ASN A 31 19.89 -24.37 -4.57
C ASN A 31 21.07 -25.01 -3.81
N GLY A 32 21.30 -24.56 -2.59
CA GLY A 32 22.12 -25.22 -1.59
C GLY A 32 21.22 -26.05 -0.70
N ALA A 33 21.35 -27.37 -0.77
CA ALA A 33 20.59 -28.32 0.02
C ALA A 33 20.88 -28.18 1.52
N GLY A 34 19.81 -28.09 2.34
CA GLY A 34 19.83 -28.54 3.73
C GLY A 34 19.58 -27.48 4.78
N ASN A 35 18.34 -27.38 5.22
CA ASN A 35 17.89 -27.42 6.62
C ASN A 35 16.46 -26.85 6.71
N GLY A 36 15.50 -27.60 7.27
CA GLY A 36 14.17 -27.32 7.75
C GLY A 36 13.37 -26.10 7.22
N PRO A 37 12.06 -25.96 7.41
CA PRO A 37 11.28 -24.86 6.85
C PRO A 37 11.81 -23.52 7.37
N GLY A 38 12.80 -22.98 6.68
CA GLY A 38 13.53 -21.77 7.02
C GLY A 38 12.88 -20.58 6.33
N LYS A 39 12.72 -19.53 7.11
CA LYS A 39 12.36 -18.20 6.66
C LYS A 39 13.33 -17.75 5.58
N GLU A 40 12.88 -17.58 4.34
CA GLU A 40 13.68 -16.92 3.31
C GLU A 40 13.64 -15.40 3.61
N GLU A 41 14.74 -14.87 4.15
CA GLU A 41 14.97 -13.43 4.23
C GLU A 41 15.56 -12.97 2.90
N ILE A 42 14.82 -12.17 2.16
CA ILE A 42 15.38 -11.41 1.05
C ILE A 42 16.13 -10.23 1.69
N PRO A 43 17.42 -10.03 1.42
CA PRO A 43 18.25 -9.02 2.12
C PRO A 43 18.00 -7.63 1.54
N TYR A 44 16.85 -7.04 1.87
CA TYR A 44 16.57 -5.63 1.68
C TYR A 44 17.09 -4.83 2.88
N ARG A 45 17.47 -3.60 2.67
CA ARG A 45 18.05 -2.73 3.69
C ARG A 45 17.00 -1.97 4.48
N PHE A 46 15.96 -1.53 3.81
CA PHE A 46 14.93 -0.63 4.34
C PHE A 46 13.52 -1.24 4.38
N VAL A 47 13.39 -2.45 3.86
CA VAL A 47 12.16 -3.21 3.90
C VAL A 47 12.47 -4.62 4.37
N HIS A 48 11.99 -4.99 5.56
CA HIS A 48 12.11 -6.36 6.00
C HIS A 48 10.92 -7.17 5.46
N TYR A 49 11.24 -8.25 4.79
CA TYR A 49 10.25 -9.20 4.28
C TYR A 49 10.40 -10.54 5.01
N GLN A 50 9.31 -11.03 5.57
CA GLN A 50 9.26 -12.31 6.24
C GLN A 50 8.01 -13.07 5.84
N GLN A 51 8.18 -14.34 5.45
CA GLN A 51 7.06 -15.23 5.16
C GLN A 51 6.87 -16.24 6.30
N ASP A 52 5.62 -16.38 6.75
CA ASP A 52 5.20 -17.35 7.75
C ASP A 52 3.97 -18.09 7.20
N GLY A 53 4.24 -19.25 6.59
CA GLY A 53 3.22 -19.98 5.85
C GLY A 53 2.58 -19.14 4.74
N PRO A 54 1.24 -18.92 4.75
CA PRO A 54 0.55 -18.15 3.73
C PRO A 54 0.56 -16.63 3.99
N ILE A 55 1.18 -16.17 5.06
CA ILE A 55 1.24 -14.74 5.44
C ILE A 55 2.62 -14.18 5.14
N ALA A 56 2.68 -13.13 4.34
CA ALA A 56 3.86 -12.31 4.15
C ALA A 56 3.77 -11.07 5.06
N THR A 57 4.79 -10.83 5.87
CA THR A 57 4.91 -9.61 6.65
C THR A 57 5.96 -8.72 6.01
N VAL A 58 5.56 -7.50 5.68
CA VAL A 58 6.40 -6.45 5.08
C VAL A 58 6.52 -5.34 6.12
N THR A 59 7.74 -5.05 6.55
CA THR A 59 8.02 -4.03 7.56
C THR A 59 8.87 -2.93 6.97
N LEU A 60 8.39 -1.69 7.04
CA LEU A 60 9.18 -0.50 6.71
C LEU A 60 10.23 -0.35 7.82
N SER A 61 11.51 -0.43 7.49
CA SER A 61 12.61 -0.54 8.45
C SER A 61 13.62 0.58 8.28
N ARG A 62 13.23 1.76 8.74
CA ARG A 62 14.10 2.94 8.85
C ARG A 62 13.66 3.79 10.05
N PRO A 63 13.64 3.20 11.25
CA PRO A 63 13.05 3.84 12.44
C PRO A 63 13.75 5.15 12.83
N GLU A 64 15.06 5.29 12.55
CA GLU A 64 15.84 6.50 12.80
C GLU A 64 15.38 7.72 12.00
N LEU A 65 14.69 7.51 10.89
CA LEU A 65 14.05 8.53 10.08
C LEU A 65 12.51 8.42 10.10
N SER A 66 11.95 7.79 11.15
CA SER A 66 10.50 7.58 11.30
C SER A 66 9.88 6.92 10.07
N ASN A 67 10.58 5.96 9.48
CA ASN A 67 10.22 5.21 8.28
C ASN A 67 9.84 6.09 7.08
N ARG A 68 10.50 7.25 6.93
CA ARG A 68 10.32 8.11 5.75
C ARG A 68 10.73 7.38 4.49
N VAL A 69 9.89 7.50 3.47
CA VAL A 69 10.09 6.80 2.21
C VAL A 69 11.01 7.60 1.30
N GLY A 70 12.20 7.09 1.07
CA GLY A 70 13.14 7.55 0.05
C GLY A 70 13.12 6.64 -1.18
N LEU A 71 13.98 6.96 -2.15
CA LEU A 71 14.09 6.21 -3.41
C LEU A 71 14.39 4.72 -3.18
N GLU A 72 15.34 4.42 -2.28
CA GLU A 72 15.77 3.05 -2.00
C GLU A 72 14.64 2.25 -1.37
N MET A 73 14.01 2.76 -0.30
CA MET A 73 12.87 2.09 0.35
C MET A 73 11.70 1.90 -0.63
N ALA A 74 11.38 2.90 -1.46
CA ALA A 74 10.31 2.79 -2.45
C ALA A 74 10.63 1.73 -3.51
N THR A 75 11.90 1.59 -3.89
CA THR A 75 12.35 0.57 -4.83
C THR A 75 12.23 -0.82 -4.23
N GLU A 76 12.78 -1.02 -3.02
CA GLU A 76 12.68 -2.28 -2.28
C GLU A 76 11.22 -2.68 -2.03
N LEU A 77 10.37 -1.73 -1.65
CA LEU A 77 8.94 -2.00 -1.42
C LEU A 77 8.23 -2.45 -2.70
N ARG A 78 8.54 -1.85 -3.85
CA ARG A 78 8.00 -2.31 -5.15
C ARG A 78 8.49 -3.71 -5.51
N GLU A 79 9.77 -4.01 -5.27
CA GLU A 79 10.35 -5.34 -5.52
C GLU A 79 9.71 -6.39 -4.62
N VAL A 80 9.51 -6.09 -3.33
CA VAL A 80 8.78 -6.96 -2.38
C VAL A 80 7.34 -7.18 -2.86
N CYS A 81 6.63 -6.14 -3.29
CA CYS A 81 5.28 -6.29 -3.83
C CYS A 81 5.26 -7.20 -5.07
N GLN A 82 6.27 -7.12 -5.93
CA GLN A 82 6.40 -8.02 -7.10
C GLN A 82 6.70 -9.46 -6.68
N ALA A 83 7.60 -9.67 -5.71
CA ALA A 83 7.91 -10.98 -5.17
C ALA A 83 6.69 -11.64 -4.54
N VAL A 84 5.92 -10.89 -3.75
CA VAL A 84 4.64 -11.34 -3.17
C VAL A 84 3.64 -11.78 -4.25
N GLN A 85 3.54 -11.04 -5.35
CA GLN A 85 2.61 -11.39 -6.44
C GLN A 85 3.06 -12.61 -7.25
N ALA A 86 4.37 -12.90 -7.25
CA ALA A 86 4.94 -14.05 -7.95
C ALA A 86 4.88 -15.35 -7.13
N ASP A 87 4.69 -15.27 -5.81
CA ASP A 87 4.63 -16.43 -4.92
C ASP A 87 3.17 -16.87 -4.69
N GLU A 88 2.78 -17.97 -5.30
CA GLU A 88 1.44 -18.57 -5.16
C GLU A 88 1.13 -19.10 -3.75
N ASN A 89 2.13 -19.26 -2.88
CA ASN A 89 1.92 -19.68 -1.50
C ASN A 89 1.46 -18.53 -0.61
N ILE A 90 1.74 -17.28 -0.99
CA ILE A 90 1.28 -16.09 -0.25
C ILE A 90 -0.19 -15.86 -0.54
N ARG A 91 -0.97 -15.75 0.52
CA ARG A 91 -2.42 -15.54 0.47
C ARG A 91 -2.89 -14.30 1.19
N LEU A 92 -2.00 -13.67 1.95
CA LEU A 92 -2.28 -12.45 2.69
C LEU A 92 -0.97 -11.71 2.99
N VAL A 93 -1.03 -10.37 2.96
CA VAL A 93 0.09 -9.50 3.34
C VAL A 93 -0.28 -8.69 4.59
N ILE A 94 0.67 -8.59 5.51
CA ILE A 94 0.65 -7.62 6.62
C ILE A 94 1.74 -6.59 6.34
N LEU A 95 1.37 -5.31 6.26
CA LEU A 95 2.30 -4.18 6.14
C LEU A 95 2.35 -3.42 7.47
N THR A 96 3.54 -3.14 7.98
CA THR A 96 3.74 -2.39 9.23
C THR A 96 5.01 -1.56 9.19
N GLY A 97 5.26 -0.74 10.21
CA GLY A 97 6.51 0.00 10.40
C GLY A 97 7.34 -0.57 11.55
N GLU A 98 8.65 -0.45 11.49
CA GLU A 98 9.55 -0.74 12.60
C GLU A 98 9.60 0.44 13.57
N GLY A 99 9.74 0.16 14.87
CA GLY A 99 9.81 1.18 15.92
C GLY A 99 8.44 1.79 16.25
N ASP A 100 8.45 3.07 16.64
CA ASP A 100 7.28 3.76 17.20
C ASP A 100 6.40 4.45 16.14
N GLN A 101 6.82 4.47 14.88
CA GLN A 101 6.12 5.13 13.79
C GLN A 101 5.80 4.14 12.66
N PHE A 102 4.63 4.30 12.04
CA PHE A 102 4.37 3.57 10.81
C PHE A 102 5.19 4.14 9.66
N SER A 103 4.97 5.39 9.28
CA SER A 103 5.78 6.16 8.34
C SER A 103 5.36 7.62 8.37
N VAL A 104 6.35 8.52 8.48
CA VAL A 104 6.11 9.97 8.62
C VAL A 104 6.60 10.71 7.37
N GLY A 105 5.90 10.46 6.26
CA GLY A 105 6.12 11.16 5.00
C GLY A 105 7.26 10.59 4.14
N ARG A 106 7.80 11.44 3.29
CA ARG A 106 8.88 11.10 2.38
C ARG A 106 10.21 11.69 2.84
N GLU A 107 11.29 11.09 2.39
CA GLU A 107 12.60 11.70 2.51
C GLU A 107 12.72 12.85 1.51
N VAL A 108 13.16 14.01 1.99
CA VAL A 108 13.42 15.18 1.15
C VAL A 108 14.92 15.33 1.06
N LEU A 109 15.48 15.18 -0.14
CA LEU A 109 16.90 15.39 -0.37
C LEU A 109 17.20 16.90 -0.43
N PRO A 110 18.38 17.35 0.04
CA PRO A 110 18.78 18.77 0.01
C PRO A 110 18.72 19.39 -1.40
N GLU A 111 19.00 18.61 -2.42
CA GLU A 111 18.92 19.00 -3.83
C GLU A 111 17.48 19.25 -4.30
N ASP A 112 16.48 18.63 -3.68
CA ASP A 112 15.07 18.87 -3.96
C ASP A 112 14.59 20.22 -3.43
N LEU A 113 15.30 20.78 -2.45
CA LEU A 113 15.01 22.09 -1.84
C LEU A 113 15.68 23.26 -2.57
N SER A 114 16.68 23.01 -3.41
CA SER A 114 17.48 24.02 -4.11
C SER A 114 16.84 24.52 -5.41
N GLY A 115 15.81 23.82 -5.92
CA GLY A 115 15.10 24.16 -7.12
C GLY A 115 13.72 24.76 -6.83
N SER A 116 13.20 25.53 -7.77
CA SER A 116 11.78 25.92 -7.79
C SER A 116 10.91 24.66 -7.69
N PRO A 117 9.74 24.70 -7.01
CA PRO A 117 8.80 23.57 -6.97
C PRO A 117 8.43 22.99 -8.34
N ALA A 118 8.68 23.74 -9.42
CA ALA A 118 8.52 23.32 -10.80
C ALA A 118 9.66 22.40 -11.31
N SER A 119 10.75 22.21 -10.56
CA SER A 119 11.90 21.41 -10.98
C SER A 119 11.89 19.95 -10.48
N VAL A 120 10.93 19.57 -9.65
CA VAL A 120 10.72 18.16 -9.31
C VAL A 120 10.25 17.44 -10.57
N SER A 121 11.13 16.59 -11.14
CA SER A 121 10.77 15.90 -12.37
C SER A 121 9.68 14.87 -12.11
N LEU A 122 8.76 14.72 -13.06
CA LEU A 122 7.73 13.70 -13.00
C LEU A 122 8.34 12.28 -12.88
N ASP A 123 9.51 12.07 -13.45
CA ASP A 123 10.21 10.80 -13.37
C ASP A 123 10.73 10.53 -11.96
N TRP A 124 11.21 11.54 -11.25
CA TRP A 124 11.57 11.41 -9.85
C TRP A 124 10.35 11.06 -8.99
N LEU A 125 9.24 11.79 -9.15
CA LEU A 125 7.99 11.47 -8.43
C LEU A 125 7.57 10.02 -8.67
N ARG A 126 7.60 9.55 -9.91
CA ARG A 126 7.29 8.16 -10.26
C ARG A 126 8.25 7.17 -9.60
N SER A 127 9.52 7.52 -9.49
CA SER A 127 10.54 6.63 -8.93
C SER A 127 10.33 6.34 -7.44
N ILE A 128 9.74 7.27 -6.69
CA ILE A 128 9.44 7.09 -5.27
C ILE A 128 7.98 6.66 -4.99
N GLN A 129 7.14 6.46 -5.99
CA GLN A 129 5.79 5.89 -5.83
C GLN A 129 5.86 4.45 -5.34
N ALA A 130 5.21 4.16 -4.21
CA ALA A 130 5.15 2.83 -3.61
C ALA A 130 3.71 2.40 -3.23
N ALA A 131 2.83 3.35 -2.91
CA ALA A 131 1.46 3.05 -2.54
C ALA A 131 0.69 2.35 -3.67
N SER A 132 0.96 2.71 -4.93
CA SER A 132 0.34 2.05 -6.07
C SER A 132 0.79 0.59 -6.24
N ALA A 133 2.02 0.25 -5.84
CA ALA A 133 2.49 -1.14 -5.85
C ALA A 133 1.79 -1.98 -4.76
N ILE A 134 1.59 -1.41 -3.56
CA ILE A 134 0.82 -2.05 -2.48
C ILE A 134 -0.63 -2.28 -2.94
N ALA A 135 -1.27 -1.26 -3.52
CA ALA A 135 -2.66 -1.37 -4.00
C ALA A 135 -2.83 -2.40 -5.14
N ALA A 136 -1.76 -2.68 -5.90
CA ALA A 136 -1.77 -3.67 -6.97
C ALA A 136 -1.63 -5.11 -6.49
N ILE A 137 -1.28 -5.36 -5.21
CA ILE A 137 -1.20 -6.71 -4.65
C ILE A 137 -2.57 -7.36 -4.73
N GLN A 138 -2.64 -8.55 -5.34
CA GLN A 138 -3.92 -9.23 -5.60
C GLN A 138 -4.51 -9.92 -4.37
N VAL A 139 -3.65 -10.39 -3.44
CA VAL A 139 -4.12 -10.97 -2.17
C VAL A 139 -4.50 -9.86 -1.18
N PRO A 140 -5.32 -10.15 -0.16
CA PRO A 140 -5.65 -9.17 0.88
C PRO A 140 -4.41 -8.57 1.54
N VAL A 141 -4.43 -7.26 1.77
CA VAL A 141 -3.38 -6.51 2.46
C VAL A 141 -3.96 -5.88 3.73
N ILE A 142 -3.47 -6.30 4.88
CA ILE A 142 -3.78 -5.66 6.17
C ILE A 142 -2.63 -4.73 6.53
N VAL A 143 -2.94 -3.47 6.80
CA VAL A 143 -1.95 -2.51 7.29
C VAL A 143 -2.09 -2.39 8.80
N ALA A 144 -1.05 -2.80 9.52
CA ALA A 144 -0.91 -2.64 10.96
C ALA A 144 -0.20 -1.32 11.25
N VAL A 145 -0.97 -0.29 11.54
CA VAL A 145 -0.46 1.08 11.77
C VAL A 145 -0.02 1.19 13.22
N ASN A 146 1.28 0.97 13.45
CA ASN A 146 1.89 0.90 14.79
C ASN A 146 2.16 2.26 15.44
N GLY A 147 2.10 3.35 14.68
CA GLY A 147 2.32 4.72 15.10
C GLY A 147 1.79 5.70 14.07
N ASP A 148 2.37 6.89 14.00
CA ASP A 148 1.88 7.94 13.12
C ASP A 148 2.04 7.55 11.64
N ALA A 149 0.99 7.80 10.85
CA ALA A 149 0.96 7.65 9.41
C ALA A 149 0.69 9.03 8.79
N MET A 150 1.74 9.70 8.32
CA MET A 150 1.67 11.07 7.84
C MET A 150 2.08 11.17 6.39
N ASP A 151 1.44 12.04 5.64
CA ASP A 151 1.77 12.39 4.26
C ASP A 151 1.91 11.12 3.38
N HIS A 152 3.06 10.86 2.78
CA HIS A 152 3.30 9.64 2.00
C HIS A 152 3.08 8.34 2.83
N GLY A 153 3.36 8.36 4.14
CA GLY A 153 3.06 7.25 5.02
C GLY A 153 1.55 6.96 5.11
N LEU A 154 0.71 8.00 5.15
CA LEU A 154 -0.73 7.82 5.06
C LEU A 154 -1.15 7.30 3.68
N GLU A 155 -0.52 7.75 2.60
CA GLU A 155 -0.79 7.24 1.24
C GLU A 155 -0.47 5.73 1.13
N LEU A 156 0.62 5.25 1.77
CA LEU A 156 0.92 3.81 1.90
C LEU A 156 -0.15 3.07 2.70
N ALA A 157 -0.57 3.64 3.85
CA ALA A 157 -1.56 3.00 4.71
C ALA A 157 -2.93 2.84 4.02
N ILE A 158 -3.38 3.86 3.28
CA ILE A 158 -4.66 3.80 2.55
C ILE A 158 -4.60 3.02 1.23
N ALA A 159 -3.43 2.54 0.84
CA ALA A 159 -3.26 1.64 -0.29
C ALA A 159 -3.59 0.17 0.06
N GLY A 160 -3.56 -0.19 1.35
CA GLY A 160 -3.99 -1.51 1.80
C GLY A 160 -5.53 -1.62 1.88
N ASP A 161 -6.01 -2.84 2.09
CA ASP A 161 -7.45 -3.14 2.12
C ASP A 161 -8.06 -2.85 3.50
N ILE A 162 -7.41 -3.32 4.55
CA ILE A 162 -7.87 -3.18 5.94
C ILE A 162 -6.77 -2.51 6.76
N ARG A 163 -7.13 -1.56 7.62
CA ARG A 163 -6.23 -0.85 8.53
C ARG A 163 -6.59 -1.14 9.96
N VAL A 164 -5.64 -1.72 10.71
CA VAL A 164 -5.70 -1.86 12.16
C VAL A 164 -4.71 -0.87 12.75
N ALA A 165 -5.16 0.05 13.57
CA ALA A 165 -4.32 1.11 14.12
C ALA A 165 -4.08 0.94 15.62
N SER A 166 -2.89 1.31 16.06
CA SER A 166 -2.60 1.54 17.45
C SER A 166 -3.40 2.74 17.97
N SER A 167 -3.89 2.68 19.21
CA SER A 167 -4.66 3.76 19.83
C SER A 167 -3.92 5.09 19.94
N GLY A 168 -2.58 5.07 19.91
CA GLY A 168 -1.74 6.26 19.90
C GLY A 168 -1.44 6.85 18.54
N SER A 169 -1.83 6.19 17.45
CA SER A 169 -1.51 6.62 16.08
C SER A 169 -2.23 7.89 15.69
N LYS A 170 -1.56 8.71 14.88
CA LYS A 170 -2.12 9.92 14.26
C LYS A 170 -2.03 9.81 12.75
N PHE A 171 -2.93 10.54 12.08
CA PHE A 171 -3.08 10.49 10.62
C PHE A 171 -3.21 11.90 10.06
N GLY A 172 -2.53 12.20 8.96
CA GLY A 172 -2.65 13.50 8.30
C GLY A 172 -2.01 13.53 6.93
N LEU A 173 -2.49 14.43 6.08
CA LEU A 173 -1.84 14.86 4.83
C LEU A 173 -1.48 16.33 5.01
N THR A 174 -0.26 16.59 5.46
CA THR A 174 0.20 17.92 5.87
C THR A 174 1.05 18.61 4.80
N ASP A 175 1.24 17.97 3.66
CA ASP A 175 2.05 18.45 2.52
C ASP A 175 1.70 19.90 2.11
N LEU A 176 0.41 20.30 2.16
CA LEU A 176 -0.02 21.64 1.79
C LEU A 176 0.57 22.73 2.67
N ALA A 177 0.76 22.47 3.97
CA ALA A 177 1.40 23.43 4.87
C ALA A 177 2.86 23.68 4.50
N ALA A 178 3.50 22.74 3.83
CA ALA A 178 4.86 22.85 3.29
C ALA A 178 4.89 23.32 1.82
N GLY A 179 3.74 23.71 1.24
CA GLY A 179 3.62 24.09 -0.16
C GLY A 179 3.72 22.92 -1.15
N ALA A 180 3.60 21.70 -0.66
CA ALA A 180 3.60 20.48 -1.45
C ALA A 180 2.18 19.94 -1.66
N PHE A 181 2.06 18.82 -2.38
CA PHE A 181 0.78 18.23 -2.78
C PHE A 181 0.87 16.69 -2.69
N PRO A 182 -0.12 16.00 -2.12
CA PRO A 182 -0.16 14.54 -2.11
C PRO A 182 -0.17 13.98 -3.54
N TRP A 183 0.60 12.93 -3.82
CA TRP A 183 0.85 12.51 -5.20
C TRP A 183 0.89 11.00 -5.44
N ASP A 184 0.87 10.17 -4.39
CA ASP A 184 0.83 8.70 -4.51
C ASP A 184 -0.52 8.12 -4.08
N GLY A 185 -1.58 8.88 -4.26
CA GLY A 185 -2.96 8.43 -4.09
C GLY A 185 -3.76 9.12 -3.00
N GLY A 186 -3.15 10.02 -2.20
CA GLY A 186 -3.84 10.72 -1.12
C GLY A 186 -5.08 11.47 -1.58
N THR A 187 -5.00 12.20 -2.69
CA THR A 187 -6.15 12.93 -3.24
C THR A 187 -7.21 12.04 -3.90
N GLN A 188 -6.88 10.77 -4.18
CA GLN A 188 -7.78 9.83 -4.88
C GLN A 188 -8.33 8.77 -3.95
N ARG A 189 -7.48 8.13 -3.12
CA ARG A 189 -7.90 7.05 -2.21
C ARG A 189 -8.58 7.59 -0.97
N LEU A 190 -8.05 8.69 -0.36
CA LEU A 190 -8.64 9.23 0.85
C LEU A 190 -10.13 9.59 0.68
N PRO A 191 -10.56 10.36 -0.35
CA PRO A 191 -11.98 10.71 -0.50
C PRO A 191 -12.87 9.50 -0.81
N ARG A 192 -12.34 8.41 -1.35
CA ARG A 192 -13.09 7.17 -1.55
C ARG A 192 -13.29 6.39 -0.24
N LEU A 193 -12.41 6.59 0.74
CA LEU A 193 -12.52 5.96 2.07
C LEU A 193 -13.40 6.76 3.02
N VAL A 194 -13.12 8.05 3.19
CA VAL A 194 -13.74 8.89 4.23
C VAL A 194 -14.79 9.87 3.69
N GLY A 195 -15.02 9.83 2.40
CA GLY A 195 -15.86 10.81 1.70
C GLY A 195 -15.13 12.13 1.41
N PRO A 196 -15.63 12.89 0.40
CA PRO A 196 -14.94 14.08 -0.10
C PRO A 196 -14.89 15.24 0.89
N ALA A 197 -15.83 15.32 1.85
CA ALA A 197 -15.86 16.38 2.84
C ALA A 197 -14.70 16.24 3.83
N TRP A 198 -14.54 15.07 4.44
CA TRP A 198 -13.43 14.78 5.35
C TRP A 198 -12.08 14.84 4.65
N ALA A 199 -11.97 14.31 3.43
CA ALA A 199 -10.72 14.36 2.69
C ALA A 199 -10.29 15.81 2.39
N ARG A 200 -11.23 16.68 2.00
CA ARG A 200 -10.93 18.09 1.78
C ARG A 200 -10.53 18.81 3.08
N ASP A 201 -11.23 18.55 4.17
CA ASP A 201 -10.87 19.10 5.49
C ASP A 201 -9.44 18.72 5.85
N MET A 202 -9.10 17.43 5.85
CA MET A 202 -7.75 16.96 6.19
C MET A 202 -6.67 17.54 5.27
N ILE A 203 -6.89 17.54 3.96
CA ILE A 203 -5.89 18.00 2.98
C ILE A 203 -5.74 19.53 3.02
N LEU A 204 -6.86 20.28 2.91
CA LEU A 204 -6.79 21.74 2.75
C LEU A 204 -6.37 22.47 4.03
N THR A 205 -6.69 21.90 5.19
CA THR A 205 -6.30 22.48 6.48
C THR A 205 -5.00 21.90 7.03
N SER A 206 -4.44 20.85 6.38
CA SER A 206 -3.30 20.09 6.89
C SER A 206 -3.55 19.52 8.30
N ARG A 207 -4.79 19.19 8.58
CA ARG A 207 -5.24 18.72 9.88
C ARG A 207 -4.74 17.30 10.17
N ILE A 208 -4.32 17.10 11.41
CA ILE A 208 -3.96 15.80 11.95
C ILE A 208 -5.13 15.31 12.83
N ILE A 209 -5.51 14.05 12.65
CA ILE A 209 -6.54 13.37 13.43
C ILE A 209 -5.94 12.23 14.25
N ASP A 210 -6.55 11.89 15.38
CA ASP A 210 -6.18 10.73 16.18
C ASP A 210 -6.86 9.43 15.70
N ALA A 211 -6.49 8.31 16.32
CA ALA A 211 -7.01 7.00 15.96
C ALA A 211 -8.53 6.87 16.20
N THR A 212 -9.07 7.56 17.21
CA THR A 212 -10.50 7.55 17.53
C THR A 212 -11.31 8.24 16.44
N GLU A 213 -10.86 9.41 16.00
CA GLU A 213 -11.49 10.14 14.90
C GLU A 213 -11.30 9.37 13.58
N ALA A 214 -10.13 8.80 13.34
CA ALA A 214 -9.86 7.98 12.16
C ALA A 214 -10.81 6.78 12.05
N LEU A 215 -11.15 6.14 13.17
CA LEU A 215 -12.16 5.08 13.22
C LEU A 215 -13.56 5.63 12.94
N ALA A 216 -13.92 6.76 13.54
CA ALA A 216 -15.26 7.34 13.40
C ALA A 216 -15.57 7.75 11.95
N ILE A 217 -14.57 8.21 11.17
CA ILE A 217 -14.75 8.62 9.77
C ILE A 217 -14.50 7.47 8.76
N GLY A 218 -14.14 6.26 9.23
CA GLY A 218 -13.89 5.11 8.37
C GLY A 218 -12.48 5.07 7.73
N LEU A 219 -11.55 5.92 8.19
CA LEU A 219 -10.17 5.88 7.73
C LEU A 219 -9.46 4.60 8.17
N VAL A 220 -9.72 4.13 9.39
CA VAL A 220 -9.24 2.85 9.89
C VAL A 220 -10.42 1.94 10.26
N ASN A 221 -10.20 0.63 10.19
CA ASN A 221 -11.24 -0.37 10.42
C ASN A 221 -11.31 -0.80 11.89
N ARG A 222 -10.18 -0.74 12.59
CA ARG A 222 -10.06 -1.12 14.01
C ARG A 222 -9.02 -0.25 14.69
N VAL A 223 -9.25 0.01 15.99
CA VAL A 223 -8.27 0.63 16.88
C VAL A 223 -8.06 -0.30 18.06
N VAL A 224 -6.81 -0.56 18.38
CA VAL A 224 -6.40 -1.49 19.43
C VAL A 224 -5.27 -0.87 20.28
N ASP A 225 -5.06 -1.38 21.47
CA ASP A 225 -3.91 -0.99 22.27
C ASP A 225 -2.60 -1.36 21.56
N SER A 226 -1.59 -0.49 21.66
CA SER A 226 -0.33 -0.64 20.94
C SER A 226 0.33 -2.00 21.17
N GLY A 227 0.29 -2.50 22.41
CA GLY A 227 0.84 -3.81 22.78
C GLY A 227 0.12 -5.01 22.17
N ARG A 228 -1.10 -4.82 21.62
CA ARG A 228 -1.92 -5.88 21.02
C ARG A 228 -2.02 -5.81 19.49
N LEU A 229 -1.41 -4.79 18.88
CA LEU A 229 -1.58 -4.53 17.44
C LEU A 229 -1.24 -5.74 16.57
N ILE A 230 -0.09 -6.34 16.78
CA ILE A 230 0.37 -7.48 15.96
C ILE A 230 -0.49 -8.72 16.19
N GLU A 231 -0.85 -9.00 17.46
CA GLU A 231 -1.73 -10.12 17.81
C GLU A 231 -3.10 -9.99 17.13
N GLU A 232 -3.75 -8.83 17.26
CA GLU A 232 -5.05 -8.55 16.67
C GLU A 232 -5.02 -8.57 15.13
N THR A 233 -3.91 -8.08 14.54
CA THR A 233 -3.71 -8.12 13.09
C THR A 233 -3.56 -9.57 12.60
N ARG A 234 -2.80 -10.41 13.31
CA ARG A 234 -2.66 -11.84 12.98
C ARG A 234 -3.97 -12.60 13.12
N THR A 235 -4.71 -12.37 14.21
CA THR A 235 -6.05 -12.94 14.40
C THR A 235 -6.99 -12.58 13.24
N LEU A 236 -6.95 -11.33 12.79
CA LEU A 236 -7.72 -10.90 11.62
C LEU A 236 -7.25 -11.61 10.34
N ALA A 237 -5.94 -11.73 10.13
CA ALA A 237 -5.37 -12.44 8.99
C ALA A 237 -5.81 -13.90 8.94
N GLU A 238 -5.74 -14.60 10.07
CA GLU A 238 -6.20 -15.99 10.20
C GLU A 238 -7.69 -16.14 9.88
N SER A 239 -8.51 -15.18 10.33
CA SER A 239 -9.95 -15.18 10.03
C SER A 239 -10.25 -15.02 8.53
N ILE A 240 -9.46 -14.21 7.82
CA ILE A 240 -9.58 -14.05 6.36
C ILE A 240 -9.13 -15.34 5.65
N LEU A 241 -8.02 -15.93 6.07
CA LEU A 241 -7.48 -17.14 5.48
C LEU A 241 -8.40 -18.35 5.67
N ALA A 242 -9.17 -18.39 6.76
CA ALA A 242 -10.16 -19.45 6.99
C ALA A 242 -11.32 -19.42 5.98
N GLY A 243 -11.60 -18.26 5.35
CA GLY A 243 -12.68 -18.09 4.37
C GLY A 243 -12.35 -18.53 2.93
N GLY A 244 -11.13 -19.00 2.68
CA GLY A 244 -10.69 -19.42 1.34
C GLY A 244 -9.96 -18.30 0.57
N ALA A 245 -8.72 -18.58 0.17
CA ALA A 245 -7.83 -17.58 -0.42
C ALA A 245 -8.29 -17.08 -1.79
N ILE A 246 -8.84 -17.93 -2.63
CA ILE A 246 -9.33 -17.55 -3.96
C ILE A 246 -10.53 -16.63 -3.83
N ALA A 247 -11.48 -16.98 -2.96
CA ALA A 247 -12.65 -16.15 -2.70
C ALA A 247 -12.27 -14.77 -2.13
N ALA A 248 -11.31 -14.71 -1.21
CA ALA A 248 -10.83 -13.44 -0.66
C ALA A 248 -10.17 -12.54 -1.73
N ARG A 249 -9.38 -13.14 -2.65
CA ARG A 249 -8.76 -12.42 -3.77
C ARG A 249 -9.83 -11.87 -4.72
N TYR A 250 -10.81 -12.68 -5.13
CA TYR A 250 -11.86 -12.23 -6.04
C TYR A 250 -12.82 -11.23 -5.39
N ALA A 251 -13.11 -11.36 -4.10
CA ALA A 251 -13.87 -10.35 -3.36
C ALA A 251 -13.14 -9.00 -3.34
N LYS A 252 -11.82 -8.99 -3.08
CA LYS A 252 -10.99 -7.79 -3.18
C LYS A 252 -11.05 -7.19 -4.60
N GLU A 253 -10.91 -8.02 -5.63
CA GLU A 253 -10.94 -7.58 -7.02
C GLU A 253 -12.29 -6.97 -7.38
N ALA A 254 -13.39 -7.63 -7.03
CA ALA A 254 -14.75 -7.15 -7.28
C ALA A 254 -15.00 -5.78 -6.62
N VAL A 255 -14.61 -5.62 -5.35
CA VAL A 255 -14.78 -4.35 -4.63
C VAL A 255 -13.90 -3.26 -5.22
N SER A 256 -12.62 -3.56 -5.49
CA SER A 256 -11.66 -2.54 -5.95
C SER A 256 -11.94 -2.07 -7.37
N GLN A 257 -12.24 -2.97 -8.30
CA GLN A 257 -12.56 -2.62 -9.68
C GLN A 257 -13.99 -2.10 -9.82
N GLY A 258 -14.93 -2.68 -9.04
CA GLY A 258 -16.33 -2.29 -9.05
C GLY A 258 -16.57 -0.83 -8.64
N ALA A 259 -15.71 -0.29 -7.76
CA ALA A 259 -15.81 1.11 -7.32
C ALA A 259 -15.65 2.15 -8.44
N ASP A 260 -14.99 1.79 -9.54
CA ASP A 260 -14.79 2.67 -10.70
C ASP A 260 -15.73 2.34 -11.87
N LEU A 261 -16.66 1.38 -11.70
CA LEU A 261 -17.63 0.93 -12.70
C LEU A 261 -19.03 1.47 -12.40
N THR A 262 -19.91 1.42 -13.40
CA THR A 262 -21.36 1.55 -13.13
C THR A 262 -21.86 0.32 -12.37
N LEU A 263 -22.97 0.44 -11.64
CA LEU A 263 -23.52 -0.68 -10.87
C LEU A 263 -23.73 -1.93 -11.74
N ASP A 264 -24.30 -1.77 -12.93
CA ASP A 264 -24.53 -2.88 -13.88
C ASP A 264 -23.22 -3.56 -14.31
N GLN A 265 -22.18 -2.79 -14.53
CA GLN A 265 -20.85 -3.32 -14.88
C GLN A 265 -20.21 -4.04 -13.69
N GLY A 266 -20.33 -3.47 -12.49
CA GLY A 266 -19.85 -4.09 -11.25
C GLY A 266 -20.55 -5.42 -10.96
N LEU A 267 -21.88 -5.48 -11.13
CA LEU A 267 -22.64 -6.73 -10.95
C LEU A 267 -22.25 -7.81 -11.97
N ARG A 268 -21.90 -7.43 -13.20
CA ARG A 268 -21.38 -8.38 -14.20
C ARG A 268 -20.00 -8.89 -13.82
N LEU A 269 -19.10 -7.98 -13.38
CA LEU A 269 -17.77 -8.37 -12.89
C LEU A 269 -17.90 -9.37 -11.72
N GLU A 270 -18.80 -9.08 -10.75
CA GLU A 270 -19.05 -9.98 -9.62
C GLU A 270 -19.53 -11.36 -10.09
N ALA A 271 -20.46 -11.41 -11.05
CA ALA A 271 -20.94 -12.67 -11.62
C ALA A 271 -19.82 -13.45 -12.35
N ASP A 272 -18.98 -12.76 -13.13
CA ASP A 272 -17.87 -13.36 -13.86
C ASP A 272 -16.83 -13.96 -12.90
N LEU A 273 -16.50 -13.25 -11.81
CA LEU A 273 -15.56 -13.74 -10.80
C LEU A 273 -16.12 -14.91 -9.97
N ASN A 274 -17.44 -15.07 -9.86
CA ASN A 274 -18.06 -16.22 -9.18
C ASN A 274 -18.01 -17.52 -9.98
N VAL A 275 -17.78 -17.45 -11.29
CA VAL A 275 -17.75 -18.62 -12.19
C VAL A 275 -16.34 -19.20 -12.30
N LEU A 276 -15.33 -18.42 -11.96
CA LEU A 276 -13.90 -18.83 -12.00
C LEU A 276 -13.51 -19.62 -10.76
#